data_eb85c2f100d78fc953b3c414a83d5cb1
#
_entry.id   eb85c2f100d78fc953b3c414a83d5cb1
#
_cell.length_a   1.000
_cell.length_b   1.000
_cell.length_c   1.000
_cell.angle_alpha   90.00
_cell.angle_beta   90.00
_cell.angle_gamma   90.00
#
_symmetry.space_group_name_H-M   'P 1'
#
loop_
_entity.id
_entity.type
_entity.pdbx_description
1 polymer ?
#
loop_
_entity_poly.entity_id
_entity_poly.type
_entity_poly.pdbx_seq_one_letter_code
_entity_poly.pdbx_strand_id
1 'polypeptide(L)'
;TQSNWQSFRQYMPDGMIALFEGKYFWKMPAGVGLEVGPTVLHPLPKNYVDATEQYASQVKLVELPDGGITLSGYRGGVPFPNPAEPHKGWKVLANLWFRYLPHLIVDTNGYTCGTDALGQTNCLSLTYVLRQFSFNTDPGSATAAPNPVFYTRWIMLLEPEQQRYTTTLTIKYADPARAEDSYAFIPALRRYQPLSDTARCAETSGTDATRDDYQFGFDSNITQLKVEYVARRQVLTLVDVNLPRAPFPAGFELPLGWPQNSLGKWQVRNVDEISVSSLPGHQGCYGKRALYVDSLFNAALWVENYDTKMRLEKIHGIFPHTVDAPGIGPVNVSGADAEVFWNVQQNHATYVVEPALDGKHYVNEQAPKEYNDIQRYSTPSGLNLIMR
;
A
#
# COMPACT_ATOMS: atom_id res chain seq x y z
N THR A 1 -10.01 -22.44 -11.77
CA THR A 1 -9.66 -22.37 -13.20
C THR A 1 -10.69 -21.55 -13.98
N GLN A 2 -10.36 -21.19 -15.21
CA GLN A 2 -11.27 -20.50 -16.13
C GLN A 2 -12.57 -21.28 -16.39
N SER A 3 -12.56 -22.59 -16.25
CA SER A 3 -13.75 -23.44 -16.52
C SER A 3 -14.75 -23.50 -15.35
N ASN A 4 -14.35 -23.17 -14.13
CA ASN A 4 -15.21 -23.35 -12.94
C ASN A 4 -15.27 -22.13 -12.02
N TRP A 5 -14.73 -20.98 -12.41
CA TRP A 5 -14.65 -19.80 -11.55
C TRP A 5 -16.01 -19.24 -11.12
N GLN A 6 -17.07 -19.45 -11.93
CA GLN A 6 -18.42 -18.96 -11.60
C GLN A 6 -18.93 -19.52 -10.25
N SER A 7 -18.53 -20.73 -9.88
CA SER A 7 -18.90 -21.31 -8.58
C SER A 7 -18.25 -20.59 -7.39
N PHE A 8 -17.20 -19.81 -7.64
CA PHE A 8 -16.47 -19.03 -6.64
C PHE A 8 -16.71 -17.52 -6.77
N ARG A 9 -17.54 -17.10 -7.72
CA ARG A 9 -17.82 -15.68 -8.03
C ARG A 9 -18.16 -14.86 -6.79
N GLN A 10 -18.87 -15.44 -5.83
CA GLN A 10 -19.24 -14.76 -4.58
C GLN A 10 -18.06 -14.32 -3.73
N TYR A 11 -16.89 -14.94 -3.92
CA TYR A 11 -15.64 -14.62 -3.21
C TYR A 11 -14.70 -13.76 -4.05
N MET A 12 -15.10 -13.26 -5.19
CA MET A 12 -14.25 -12.47 -6.07
C MET A 12 -14.60 -10.98 -5.99
N PRO A 13 -13.61 -10.09 -5.84
CA PRO A 13 -13.78 -8.66 -6.13
C PRO A 13 -14.26 -8.43 -7.57
N ASP A 14 -14.93 -7.34 -7.83
CA ASP A 14 -15.49 -7.07 -9.16
C ASP A 14 -14.41 -6.96 -10.24
N GLY A 15 -13.24 -6.40 -9.91
CA GLY A 15 -12.09 -6.36 -10.80
C GLY A 15 -11.56 -7.75 -11.14
N MET A 16 -11.46 -8.65 -10.17
CA MET A 16 -11.09 -10.05 -10.40
C MET A 16 -12.11 -10.74 -11.31
N ILE A 17 -13.41 -10.53 -11.08
CA ILE A 17 -14.46 -11.04 -11.94
C ILE A 17 -14.27 -10.55 -13.38
N ALA A 18 -13.95 -9.27 -13.58
CA ALA A 18 -13.76 -8.69 -14.91
C ALA A 18 -12.59 -9.34 -15.67
N LEU A 19 -11.51 -9.71 -14.98
CA LEU A 19 -10.38 -10.45 -15.57
C LEU A 19 -10.79 -11.87 -15.99
N PHE A 20 -11.60 -12.56 -15.19
CA PHE A 20 -12.08 -13.91 -15.52
C PHE A 20 -13.16 -13.91 -16.61
N GLU A 21 -14.01 -12.89 -16.67
CA GLU A 21 -14.99 -12.70 -17.75
C GLU A 21 -14.34 -12.35 -19.09
N GLY A 22 -13.08 -11.90 -19.08
CA GLY A 22 -12.36 -11.53 -20.29
C GLY A 22 -12.89 -10.26 -20.95
N LYS A 23 -13.40 -9.31 -20.16
CA LYS A 23 -13.96 -8.03 -20.66
C LYS A 23 -12.94 -7.11 -21.29
N TYR A 24 -11.68 -7.24 -20.86
CA TYR A 24 -10.60 -6.35 -21.21
C TYR A 24 -9.48 -7.11 -21.97
N PHE A 25 -8.45 -6.40 -22.38
CA PHE A 25 -7.24 -7.01 -22.93
C PHE A 25 -6.64 -8.02 -21.94
N TRP A 26 -6.51 -7.64 -20.67
CA TRP A 26 -6.10 -8.54 -19.59
C TRP A 26 -7.22 -9.51 -19.26
N LYS A 27 -6.96 -10.79 -19.45
CA LYS A 27 -7.92 -11.86 -19.19
C LYS A 27 -7.20 -13.10 -18.72
N MET A 28 -7.86 -13.85 -17.85
CA MET A 28 -7.31 -15.06 -17.25
C MET A 28 -6.89 -16.07 -18.34
N PRO A 29 -5.61 -16.51 -18.38
CA PRO A 29 -5.18 -17.50 -19.35
C PRO A 29 -5.86 -18.85 -19.14
N ALA A 30 -6.12 -19.57 -20.25
CA ALA A 30 -6.64 -20.93 -20.17
C ALA A 30 -5.62 -21.85 -19.48
N GLY A 31 -6.09 -22.74 -18.61
CA GLY A 31 -5.26 -23.71 -17.91
C GLY A 31 -4.61 -23.20 -16.61
N VAL A 32 -4.59 -21.90 -16.37
CA VAL A 32 -4.13 -21.34 -15.08
C VAL A 32 -5.22 -21.54 -14.04
N GLY A 33 -4.84 -21.95 -12.84
CA GLY A 33 -5.74 -22.21 -11.74
C GLY A 33 -5.28 -21.55 -10.45
N LEU A 34 -6.25 -21.29 -9.58
CA LEU A 34 -6.01 -20.86 -8.21
C LEU A 34 -5.99 -22.09 -7.31
N GLU A 35 -4.92 -22.30 -6.57
CA GLU A 35 -4.95 -23.25 -5.45
C GLU A 35 -5.47 -22.54 -4.21
N VAL A 36 -6.64 -22.98 -3.72
CA VAL A 36 -7.23 -22.44 -2.50
C VAL A 36 -6.80 -23.30 -1.32
N GLY A 37 -6.31 -22.64 -0.27
CA GLY A 37 -5.88 -23.26 0.98
C GLY A 37 -6.69 -22.75 2.18
N PRO A 38 -6.37 -23.25 3.38
CA PRO A 38 -6.99 -22.75 4.62
C PRO A 38 -6.60 -21.30 4.86
N THR A 39 -7.50 -20.54 5.50
CA THR A 39 -7.22 -19.19 5.95
C THR A 39 -6.23 -19.23 7.11
N VAL A 40 -5.12 -18.52 6.98
CA VAL A 40 -4.13 -18.30 8.03
C VAL A 40 -4.30 -16.89 8.59
N LEU A 41 -4.39 -16.77 9.91
CA LEU A 41 -4.57 -15.49 10.60
C LEU A 41 -3.36 -15.22 11.49
N HIS A 42 -2.74 -14.06 11.32
CA HIS A 42 -1.74 -13.56 12.25
C HIS A 42 -2.39 -12.47 13.10
N PRO A 43 -2.30 -12.55 14.43
CA PRO A 43 -2.84 -11.51 15.30
C PRO A 43 -2.08 -10.21 15.11
N LEU A 44 -2.74 -9.09 15.37
CA LEU A 44 -2.05 -7.81 15.46
C LEU A 44 -1.03 -7.84 16.61
N PRO A 45 0.07 -7.08 16.53
CA PRO A 45 1.07 -7.01 17.59
C PRO A 45 0.44 -6.65 18.92
N LYS A 46 0.88 -7.35 19.99
CA LYS A 46 0.29 -7.19 21.33
C LYS A 46 0.24 -5.74 21.80
N ASN A 47 1.35 -5.00 21.66
CA ASN A 47 1.41 -3.60 22.11
C ASN A 47 0.44 -2.70 21.31
N TYR A 48 0.17 -3.03 20.04
CA TYR A 48 -0.79 -2.31 19.22
C TYR A 48 -2.23 -2.63 19.67
N VAL A 49 -2.51 -3.86 20.06
CA VAL A 49 -3.79 -4.28 20.64
C VAL A 49 -4.00 -3.61 22.02
N ASP A 50 -2.99 -3.64 22.88
CA ASP A 50 -3.03 -2.98 24.20
C ASP A 50 -3.30 -1.47 24.06
N ALA A 51 -2.67 -0.80 23.10
CA ALA A 51 -2.92 0.60 22.79
C ALA A 51 -4.37 0.83 22.29
N THR A 52 -4.91 -0.12 21.50
CA THR A 52 -6.32 -0.06 21.07
C THR A 52 -7.26 -0.11 22.27
N GLU A 53 -7.07 -1.05 23.18
CA GLU A 53 -7.89 -1.19 24.39
C GLU A 53 -7.80 0.06 25.27
N GLN A 54 -6.62 0.65 25.38
CA GLN A 54 -6.39 1.82 26.23
C GLN A 54 -6.95 3.11 25.63
N TYR A 55 -6.84 3.34 24.32
CA TYR A 55 -7.04 4.65 23.71
C TYR A 55 -8.23 4.75 22.76
N ALA A 56 -8.75 3.65 22.20
CA ALA A 56 -9.80 3.74 21.18
C ALA A 56 -11.08 4.48 21.66
N SER A 57 -11.43 4.34 22.95
CA SER A 57 -12.60 5.05 23.54
C SER A 57 -12.43 6.58 23.60
N GLN A 58 -11.21 7.08 23.49
CA GLN A 58 -10.87 8.51 23.51
C GLN A 58 -10.93 9.13 22.10
N VAL A 59 -10.95 8.30 21.06
CA VAL A 59 -10.97 8.77 19.67
C VAL A 59 -12.36 9.30 19.32
N LYS A 60 -12.42 10.53 18.82
CA LYS A 60 -13.66 11.19 18.41
C LYS A 60 -13.54 11.65 16.96
N LEU A 61 -14.63 11.51 16.22
CA LEU A 61 -14.77 12.14 14.92
C LEU A 61 -14.93 13.65 15.07
N VAL A 62 -14.31 14.38 14.17
CA VAL A 62 -14.41 15.85 14.08
C VAL A 62 -14.80 16.19 12.64
N GLU A 63 -15.94 16.84 12.47
CA GLU A 63 -16.38 17.38 11.18
C GLU A 63 -15.65 18.68 10.88
N LEU A 64 -15.17 18.81 9.65
CA LEU A 64 -14.49 20.00 9.14
C LEU A 64 -15.48 20.92 8.40
N PRO A 65 -15.19 22.24 8.31
CA PRO A 65 -16.08 23.19 7.66
C PRO A 65 -16.42 22.91 6.20
N ASP A 66 -15.54 22.19 5.47
CA ASP A 66 -15.70 21.79 4.09
C ASP A 66 -16.49 20.47 3.91
N GLY A 67 -17.00 19.91 5.00
CA GLY A 67 -17.70 18.62 5.04
C GLY A 67 -16.77 17.42 5.14
N GLY A 68 -15.46 17.65 5.27
CA GLY A 68 -14.47 16.62 5.56
C GLY A 68 -14.60 16.10 6.99
N ILE A 69 -13.95 14.99 7.24
CA ILE A 69 -13.92 14.34 8.55
C ILE A 69 -12.46 14.11 8.94
N THR A 70 -12.16 14.42 10.19
CA THR A 70 -10.90 14.07 10.84
C THR A 70 -11.18 13.40 12.18
N LEU A 71 -10.14 13.12 12.95
CA LEU A 71 -10.27 12.57 14.30
C LEU A 71 -9.43 13.35 15.31
N SER A 72 -9.83 13.26 16.57
CA SER A 72 -9.08 13.77 17.71
C SER A 72 -8.91 12.68 18.77
N GLY A 73 -7.94 12.87 19.68
CA GLY A 73 -7.72 11.95 20.80
C GLY A 73 -7.00 10.65 20.44
N TYR A 74 -6.59 10.45 19.18
CA TYR A 74 -5.84 9.27 18.76
C TYR A 74 -4.41 9.28 19.30
N ARG A 75 -3.95 8.13 19.83
CA ARG A 75 -2.62 7.98 20.43
C ARG A 75 -1.88 6.74 19.92
N GLY A 76 -2.60 5.77 19.36
CA GLY A 76 -2.06 4.50 18.85
C GLY A 76 -3.11 3.40 18.85
N GLY A 77 -2.81 2.28 18.24
CA GLY A 77 -3.73 1.16 18.08
C GLY A 77 -4.75 1.38 16.97
N VAL A 78 -5.78 0.55 16.89
CA VAL A 78 -6.89 0.70 15.93
C VAL A 78 -7.80 1.83 16.42
N PRO A 79 -7.99 2.91 15.65
CA PRO A 79 -8.81 4.04 16.10
C PRO A 79 -10.29 3.66 16.33
N PHE A 80 -10.83 2.77 15.49
CA PHE A 80 -12.23 2.34 15.55
C PHE A 80 -12.33 0.81 15.44
N PRO A 81 -12.06 0.04 16.54
CA PRO A 81 -11.97 -1.43 16.45
C PRO A 81 -13.29 -2.10 16.04
N ASN A 82 -14.43 -1.44 16.26
CA ASN A 82 -15.75 -1.90 15.83
C ASN A 82 -16.46 -0.77 15.08
N PRO A 83 -16.08 -0.50 13.83
CA PRO A 83 -16.61 0.63 13.08
C PRO A 83 -18.13 0.46 12.88
N ALA A 84 -18.89 1.44 13.33
CA ALA A 84 -20.35 1.49 13.26
C ALA A 84 -20.80 2.86 12.75
N GLU A 85 -22.06 2.98 12.33
CA GLU A 85 -22.64 4.27 11.97
C GLU A 85 -22.66 5.25 13.19
N PRO A 86 -22.65 6.55 12.98
CA PRO A 86 -22.50 7.23 11.70
C PRO A 86 -21.06 7.13 11.16
N HIS A 87 -20.90 7.33 9.83
CA HIS A 87 -19.61 7.39 9.14
C HIS A 87 -18.80 6.08 9.18
N LYS A 88 -19.49 4.94 9.16
CA LYS A 88 -18.84 3.62 9.23
C LYS A 88 -17.74 3.45 8.17
N GLY A 89 -18.01 3.84 6.92
CA GLY A 89 -17.02 3.76 5.85
C GLY A 89 -15.75 4.56 6.14
N TRP A 90 -15.90 5.79 6.64
CA TRP A 90 -14.76 6.63 7.00
C TRP A 90 -13.96 6.05 8.17
N LYS A 91 -14.63 5.44 9.15
CA LYS A 91 -13.95 4.76 10.27
C LYS A 91 -13.11 3.56 9.79
N VAL A 92 -13.61 2.80 8.81
CA VAL A 92 -12.83 1.72 8.16
C VAL A 92 -11.61 2.31 7.46
N LEU A 93 -11.78 3.41 6.72
CA LEU A 93 -10.67 4.09 6.04
C LEU A 93 -9.65 4.64 7.05
N ALA A 94 -10.10 5.20 8.17
CA ALA A 94 -9.21 5.66 9.24
C ALA A 94 -8.40 4.49 9.84
N ASN A 95 -9.02 3.32 10.05
CA ASN A 95 -8.32 2.14 10.51
C ASN A 95 -7.22 1.70 9.53
N LEU A 96 -7.49 1.77 8.21
CA LEU A 96 -6.49 1.51 7.18
C LEU A 96 -5.37 2.56 7.23
N TRP A 97 -5.69 3.84 7.36
CA TRP A 97 -4.70 4.91 7.37
C TRP A 97 -3.79 4.86 8.59
N PHE A 98 -4.33 4.51 9.78
CA PHE A 98 -3.62 4.35 11.05
C PHE A 98 -3.24 2.90 11.38
N ARG A 99 -3.26 1.98 10.40
CA ARG A 99 -2.90 0.58 10.62
C ARG A 99 -1.52 0.44 11.27
N TYR A 100 -1.26 -0.72 11.82
CA TYR A 100 0.05 -1.01 12.39
C TYR A 100 1.18 -0.75 11.39
N LEU A 101 2.16 0.01 11.83
CA LEU A 101 3.44 0.21 11.17
C LEU A 101 4.56 0.06 12.20
N PRO A 102 5.62 -0.70 11.91
CA PRO A 102 6.85 -0.66 12.71
C PRO A 102 7.48 0.74 12.68
N HIS A 103 8.32 1.05 13.69
CA HIS A 103 8.99 2.35 13.71
C HIS A 103 10.05 2.52 12.61
N LEU A 104 10.57 1.42 12.07
CA LEU A 104 11.48 1.43 10.93
C LEU A 104 11.21 0.21 10.04
N ILE A 105 11.07 0.45 8.74
CA ILE A 105 11.04 -0.55 7.69
C ILE A 105 12.14 -0.21 6.69
N VAL A 106 12.93 -1.19 6.29
CA VAL A 106 13.93 -1.05 5.24
C VAL A 106 13.81 -2.23 4.28
N ASP A 107 13.56 -1.93 3.01
CA ASP A 107 13.63 -2.89 1.93
C ASP A 107 14.79 -2.56 1.02
N THR A 108 15.65 -3.53 0.80
CA THR A 108 16.74 -3.41 -0.15
C THR A 108 16.44 -4.24 -1.38
N ASN A 109 16.74 -3.69 -2.56
CA ASN A 109 16.60 -4.38 -3.83
C ASN A 109 15.18 -4.93 -4.12
N GLY A 110 14.14 -4.13 -3.89
CA GLY A 110 12.81 -4.36 -4.45
C GLY A 110 12.80 -4.09 -5.94
N TYR A 111 11.91 -4.71 -6.72
CA TYR A 111 11.72 -4.34 -8.10
C TYR A 111 10.27 -4.03 -8.45
N THR A 112 10.12 -3.18 -9.46
CA THR A 112 8.84 -2.89 -10.10
C THR A 112 9.02 -2.98 -11.61
N CYS A 113 8.20 -3.81 -12.28
CA CYS A 113 8.28 -4.03 -13.73
C CYS A 113 6.96 -3.64 -14.39
N GLY A 114 7.01 -2.75 -15.39
CA GLY A 114 5.88 -2.44 -16.26
C GLY A 114 5.93 -3.30 -17.55
N THR A 115 4.79 -3.80 -18.00
CA THR A 115 4.65 -4.56 -19.24
C THR A 115 3.49 -4.02 -20.06
N ASP A 116 3.72 -3.73 -21.33
CA ASP A 116 2.70 -3.27 -22.27
C ASP A 116 1.99 -4.42 -23.00
N ALA A 117 1.01 -4.08 -23.84
CA ALA A 117 0.26 -5.03 -24.66
C ALA A 117 1.10 -5.80 -25.67
N LEU A 118 2.30 -5.34 -26.01
CA LEU A 118 3.24 -5.98 -26.91
C LEU A 118 4.23 -6.90 -26.18
N GLY A 119 4.14 -6.94 -24.85
CA GLY A 119 5.04 -7.71 -24.01
C GLY A 119 6.40 -7.04 -23.76
N GLN A 120 6.56 -5.76 -24.10
CA GLN A 120 7.76 -5.01 -23.77
C GLN A 120 7.76 -4.72 -22.27
N THR A 121 8.86 -5.05 -21.62
CA THR A 121 9.00 -4.93 -20.17
C THR A 121 10.13 -3.99 -19.79
N ASN A 122 9.84 -3.08 -18.87
CA ASN A 122 10.82 -2.19 -18.24
C ASN A 122 10.76 -2.39 -16.72
N CYS A 123 11.92 -2.62 -16.12
CA CYS A 123 12.00 -2.84 -14.67
C CYS A 123 12.81 -1.74 -14.00
N LEU A 124 12.39 -1.40 -12.79
CA LEU A 124 13.11 -0.56 -11.84
C LEU A 124 13.55 -1.42 -10.67
N SER A 125 14.72 -1.16 -10.09
CA SER A 125 15.03 -1.66 -8.76
C SER A 125 15.21 -0.50 -7.79
N LEU A 126 14.93 -0.73 -6.51
CA LEU A 126 14.85 0.34 -5.54
C LEU A 126 15.27 -0.10 -4.12
N THR A 127 15.59 0.89 -3.29
CA THR A 127 15.64 0.76 -1.84
C THR A 127 14.53 1.62 -1.23
N TYR A 128 13.82 1.06 -0.28
CA TYR A 128 12.72 1.70 0.44
C TYR A 128 13.08 1.82 1.92
N VAL A 129 12.82 3.01 2.50
CA VAL A 129 12.97 3.25 3.94
C VAL A 129 11.75 4.01 4.45
N LEU A 130 11.02 3.42 5.38
CA LEU A 130 9.94 4.08 6.08
C LEU A 130 10.27 4.19 7.56
N ARG A 131 10.14 5.40 8.12
CA ARG A 131 10.33 5.65 9.56
C ARG A 131 9.09 6.32 10.13
N GLN A 132 8.51 5.68 11.13
CA GLN A 132 7.38 6.22 11.89
C GLN A 132 7.89 7.03 13.10
N PHE A 133 7.32 8.22 13.30
CA PHE A 133 7.68 9.14 14.40
C PHE A 133 6.57 9.29 15.43
N SER A 134 5.31 9.14 15.03
CA SER A 134 4.14 9.29 15.93
C SER A 134 3.30 8.02 15.93
N PHE A 135 2.58 7.82 17.03
CA PHE A 135 1.64 6.71 17.22
C PHE A 135 2.28 5.33 17.23
N ASN A 136 3.60 5.27 17.43
CA ASN A 136 4.32 4.02 17.49
C ASN A 136 4.05 3.29 18.81
N THR A 137 3.78 1.98 18.71
CA THR A 137 3.47 1.11 19.85
C THR A 137 4.53 0.03 20.06
N ASP A 138 5.58 -0.01 19.24
CA ASP A 138 6.63 -1.02 19.34
C ASP A 138 7.45 -0.90 20.64
N PRO A 139 7.95 -2.01 21.18
CA PRO A 139 8.85 -1.99 22.33
C PRO A 139 10.10 -1.16 21.98
N GLY A 140 10.54 -0.32 22.92
CA GLY A 140 11.73 0.51 22.74
C GLY A 140 11.53 1.73 21.85
N SER A 141 10.40 1.88 21.17
CA SER A 141 10.05 3.15 20.55
C SER A 141 9.83 4.18 21.66
N ALA A 142 10.72 5.14 21.76
CA ALA A 142 10.45 6.26 22.66
C ALA A 142 9.19 6.96 22.14
N THR A 143 8.10 6.89 22.89
CA THR A 143 7.02 7.87 22.79
C THR A 143 7.60 9.21 23.28
N ALA A 144 8.50 9.75 22.47
CA ALA A 144 8.99 11.11 22.64
C ALA A 144 7.77 12.05 22.61
N ALA A 145 7.96 13.27 23.06
CA ALA A 145 6.99 14.35 22.98
C ALA A 145 6.26 14.34 21.62
N PRO A 146 4.99 14.78 21.52
CA PRO A 146 4.21 14.70 20.30
C PRO A 146 5.00 15.20 19.10
N ASN A 147 5.30 14.32 18.15
CA ASN A 147 5.98 14.67 16.91
C ASN A 147 4.91 15.08 15.88
N PRO A 148 5.05 16.23 15.19
CA PRO A 148 4.11 16.60 14.16
C PRO A 148 4.16 15.68 12.93
N VAL A 149 5.24 14.91 12.75
CA VAL A 149 5.40 13.95 11.67
C VAL A 149 4.83 12.60 12.08
N PHE A 150 4.00 12.01 11.22
CA PHE A 150 3.53 10.64 11.38
C PHE A 150 4.62 9.68 10.94
N TYR A 151 5.00 9.72 9.66
CA TYR A 151 6.12 8.95 9.13
C TYR A 151 6.79 9.68 7.96
N THR A 152 8.00 9.23 7.63
CA THR A 152 8.69 9.59 6.40
C THR A 152 8.88 8.33 5.55
N ARG A 153 8.78 8.49 4.23
CA ARG A 153 9.03 7.45 3.24
C ARG A 153 10.06 7.95 2.25
N TRP A 154 11.18 7.24 2.19
CA TRP A 154 12.31 7.52 1.33
C TRP A 154 12.48 6.35 0.34
N ILE A 155 12.52 6.64 -0.95
CA ILE A 155 12.67 5.63 -2.01
C ILE A 155 13.78 6.08 -2.94
N MET A 156 14.79 5.24 -3.16
CA MET A 156 15.88 5.51 -4.08
C MET A 156 15.92 4.44 -5.17
N LEU A 157 15.95 4.88 -6.42
CA LEU A 157 16.12 3.99 -7.57
C LEU A 157 17.58 3.56 -7.68
N LEU A 158 17.78 2.26 -7.90
CA LEU A 158 19.07 1.62 -8.11
C LEU A 158 19.31 1.31 -9.59
N GLU A 159 18.24 0.93 -10.30
CA GLU A 159 18.20 0.61 -11.72
C GLU A 159 16.95 1.19 -12.37
N PRO A 160 16.97 1.49 -13.67
CA PRO A 160 18.11 1.44 -14.59
C PRO A 160 19.14 2.55 -14.35
N GLU A 161 20.34 2.43 -14.90
CA GLU A 161 21.46 3.37 -14.67
C GLU A 161 21.08 4.84 -14.95
N GLN A 162 20.20 5.09 -15.93
CA GLN A 162 19.74 6.46 -16.28
C GLN A 162 18.92 7.11 -15.16
N GLN A 163 18.29 6.34 -14.29
CA GLN A 163 17.48 6.81 -13.18
C GLN A 163 18.13 6.58 -11.82
N ARG A 164 19.31 5.94 -11.80
CA ARG A 164 20.03 5.59 -10.59
C ARG A 164 20.24 6.80 -9.69
N TYR A 165 20.01 6.60 -8.39
CA TYR A 165 20.04 7.62 -7.35
C TYR A 165 18.91 8.66 -7.40
N THR A 166 18.00 8.61 -8.37
CA THR A 166 16.76 9.38 -8.25
C THR A 166 16.05 8.96 -6.97
N THR A 167 15.80 9.93 -6.09
CA THR A 167 15.29 9.64 -4.75
C THR A 167 14.10 10.52 -4.43
N THR A 168 13.06 9.94 -3.89
CA THR A 168 11.91 10.67 -3.38
C THR A 168 11.86 10.58 -1.86
N LEU A 169 11.42 11.65 -1.22
CA LEU A 169 11.12 11.71 0.21
C LEU A 169 9.71 12.27 0.36
N THR A 170 8.84 11.54 1.05
CA THR A 170 7.52 11.99 1.48
C THR A 170 7.50 12.12 2.99
N ILE A 171 6.99 13.23 3.52
CA ILE A 171 6.80 13.49 4.93
C ILE A 171 5.28 13.57 5.18
N LYS A 172 4.75 12.59 5.87
CA LYS A 172 3.34 12.52 6.26
C LYS A 172 3.18 13.04 7.69
N TYR A 173 2.14 13.84 7.93
CA TYR A 173 1.95 14.48 9.23
C TYR A 173 0.96 13.71 10.12
N ALA A 174 1.14 13.86 11.43
CA ALA A 174 0.28 13.25 12.44
C ALA A 174 -1.16 13.82 12.41
N ASP A 175 -1.32 15.08 12.02
CA ASP A 175 -2.62 15.66 11.70
C ASP A 175 -3.03 15.29 10.27
N PRO A 176 -4.07 14.47 10.08
CA PRO A 176 -4.51 14.06 8.75
C PRO A 176 -5.01 15.23 7.88
N ALA A 177 -5.39 16.37 8.48
CA ALA A 177 -5.80 17.55 7.73
C ALA A 177 -4.63 18.29 7.10
N ARG A 178 -3.40 18.08 7.60
CA ARG A 178 -2.20 18.67 7.05
C ARG A 178 -1.73 17.90 5.81
N ALA A 179 -1.58 18.60 4.69
CA ALA A 179 -1.02 18.03 3.48
C ALA A 179 0.41 17.51 3.71
N GLU A 180 0.78 16.46 3.01
CA GLU A 180 2.15 15.92 3.03
C GLU A 180 3.11 16.85 2.30
N ASP A 181 4.37 16.84 2.70
CA ASP A 181 5.46 17.41 1.92
C ASP A 181 6.17 16.31 1.13
N SER A 182 6.43 16.54 -0.15
CA SER A 182 7.15 15.61 -1.01
C SER A 182 8.28 16.30 -1.74
N TYR A 183 9.40 15.59 -1.85
CA TYR A 183 10.63 16.08 -2.49
C TYR A 183 11.20 15.01 -3.41
N ALA A 184 11.84 15.45 -4.50
CA ALA A 184 12.62 14.57 -5.36
C ALA A 184 14.05 15.09 -5.49
N PHE A 185 15.04 14.22 -5.27
CA PHE A 185 16.42 14.45 -5.66
C PHE A 185 16.63 13.94 -7.08
N ILE A 186 17.14 14.80 -7.94
CA ILE A 186 17.44 14.48 -9.34
C ILE A 186 18.94 14.52 -9.55
N PRO A 187 19.61 13.39 -9.81
CA PRO A 187 21.07 13.30 -9.92
C PRO A 187 21.68 14.27 -10.92
N ALA A 188 21.05 14.42 -12.10
CA ALA A 188 21.51 15.35 -13.14
C ALA A 188 21.53 16.82 -12.68
N LEU A 189 20.66 17.19 -11.76
CA LEU A 189 20.61 18.54 -11.18
C LEU A 189 21.43 18.67 -9.90
N ARG A 190 21.89 17.54 -9.31
CA ARG A 190 22.60 17.45 -8.01
C ARG A 190 21.89 18.21 -6.88
N ARG A 191 20.59 18.27 -6.91
CA ARG A 191 19.77 18.94 -5.89
C ARG A 191 18.41 18.28 -5.78
N TYR A 192 17.80 18.44 -4.62
CA TYR A 192 16.39 18.11 -4.44
C TYR A 192 15.51 19.34 -4.74
N GLN A 193 14.25 19.06 -5.05
CA GLN A 193 13.20 20.06 -5.25
C GLN A 193 11.88 19.55 -4.68
N PRO A 194 11.02 20.45 -4.19
CA PRO A 194 9.69 20.06 -3.77
C PRO A 194 8.88 19.57 -4.98
N LEU A 195 8.02 18.58 -4.75
CA LEU A 195 7.04 18.12 -5.71
C LEU A 195 5.70 18.80 -5.42
N SER A 196 5.01 19.23 -6.47
CA SER A 196 3.66 19.78 -6.33
C SER A 196 2.63 18.70 -5.97
N ASP A 197 1.50 19.11 -5.39
CA ASP A 197 0.41 18.20 -5.08
C ASP A 197 -0.15 17.52 -6.33
N THR A 198 -0.15 18.23 -7.49
CA THR A 198 -0.58 17.66 -8.77
C THR A 198 0.33 16.52 -9.24
N ALA A 199 1.61 16.52 -8.88
CA ALA A 199 2.53 15.42 -9.18
C ALA A 199 2.20 14.12 -8.44
N ARG A 200 1.31 14.17 -7.45
CA ARG A 200 0.80 13.01 -6.71
C ARG A 200 0.09 12.01 -7.62
N CYS A 201 -0.66 12.48 -8.60
CA CYS A 201 -1.43 11.68 -9.53
C CYS A 201 -0.66 11.26 -10.78
N ALA A 202 0.58 11.69 -10.94
CA ALA A 202 1.43 11.22 -12.03
C ALA A 202 1.86 9.76 -11.74
N GLU A 203 1.79 8.94 -12.76
CA GLU A 203 2.31 7.57 -12.71
C GLU A 203 3.83 7.60 -12.49
N THR A 204 4.30 6.77 -11.56
CA THR A 204 5.69 6.80 -11.11
C THR A 204 6.57 6.04 -12.09
N SER A 205 7.51 6.72 -12.74
CA SER A 205 8.62 6.10 -13.50
C SER A 205 8.19 5.04 -14.53
N GLY A 206 7.05 5.24 -15.21
CA GLY A 206 6.54 4.31 -16.23
C GLY A 206 5.82 3.08 -15.66
N THR A 207 5.40 3.14 -14.41
CA THR A 207 4.51 2.16 -13.78
C THR A 207 3.07 2.64 -13.82
N ASP A 208 2.10 1.79 -13.46
CA ASP A 208 0.69 2.18 -13.32
C ASP A 208 0.37 2.75 -11.94
N ALA A 209 1.32 2.76 -11.02
CA ALA A 209 1.13 3.25 -9.67
C ALA A 209 1.28 4.77 -9.58
N THR A 210 0.34 5.42 -8.92
CA THR A 210 0.46 6.80 -8.44
C THR A 210 0.87 6.80 -6.96
N ARG A 211 1.24 7.95 -6.40
CA ARG A 211 1.54 8.01 -4.95
C ARG A 211 0.33 7.68 -4.07
N ASP A 212 -0.89 7.87 -4.58
CA ASP A 212 -2.12 7.49 -3.86
C ASP A 212 -2.31 5.98 -3.74
N ASP A 213 -1.61 5.18 -4.53
CA ASP A 213 -1.70 3.73 -4.55
C ASP A 213 -0.70 3.04 -3.62
N TYR A 214 0.21 3.78 -3.00
CA TYR A 214 1.17 3.24 -2.05
C TYR A 214 0.51 2.84 -0.72
N GLN A 215 1.28 2.24 0.18
CA GLN A 215 0.84 1.90 1.55
C GLN A 215 -0.38 0.96 1.60
N PHE A 216 -0.27 -0.20 0.95
CA PHE A 216 -1.38 -1.14 0.79
C PHE A 216 -2.57 -0.51 0.06
N GLY A 217 -2.28 0.07 -1.10
CA GLY A 217 -3.29 0.54 -2.03
C GLY A 217 -3.99 1.85 -1.65
N PHE A 218 -3.56 2.54 -0.59
CA PHE A 218 -4.19 3.80 -0.21
C PHE A 218 -3.25 4.72 0.60
N ASP A 219 -2.92 5.87 0.02
CA ASP A 219 -2.08 6.90 0.68
C ASP A 219 -2.63 8.35 0.49
N SER A 220 -3.92 8.49 0.13
CA SER A 220 -4.56 9.80 -0.07
C SER A 220 -4.85 10.51 1.25
N ASN A 221 -5.17 11.81 1.19
CA ASN A 221 -5.61 12.57 2.35
C ASN A 221 -7.03 12.18 2.75
N ILE A 222 -7.20 11.52 3.89
CA ILE A 222 -8.48 10.99 4.36
C ILE A 222 -9.52 12.07 4.71
N THR A 223 -9.09 13.30 4.99
CA THR A 223 -10.01 14.38 5.38
C THR A 223 -10.73 15.03 4.20
N GLN A 224 -10.28 14.77 2.97
CA GLN A 224 -10.82 15.33 1.74
C GLN A 224 -11.72 14.35 0.98
N LEU A 225 -12.14 13.28 1.64
CA LEU A 225 -12.82 12.17 0.99
C LEU A 225 -14.23 11.95 1.52
N LYS A 226 -15.14 11.65 0.61
CA LYS A 226 -16.42 11.02 0.87
C LYS A 226 -16.22 9.51 0.87
N VAL A 227 -16.60 8.84 1.94
CA VAL A 227 -16.44 7.40 2.10
C VAL A 227 -17.76 6.75 2.43
N GLU A 228 -18.17 5.82 1.60
CA GLU A 228 -19.41 5.05 1.77
C GLU A 228 -19.05 3.61 2.17
N TYR A 229 -19.67 3.08 3.21
CA TYR A 229 -19.58 1.67 3.54
C TYR A 229 -20.48 0.88 2.63
N VAL A 230 -19.94 -0.10 1.90
CA VAL A 230 -20.71 -0.91 0.95
C VAL A 230 -21.20 -2.18 1.64
N ALA A 231 -20.29 -3.04 2.09
CA ALA A 231 -20.65 -4.31 2.71
C ALA A 231 -19.44 -4.94 3.44
N ARG A 232 -19.72 -5.89 4.33
CA ARG A 232 -18.73 -6.89 4.74
C ARG A 232 -18.82 -8.07 3.79
N ARG A 233 -17.69 -8.45 3.21
CA ARG A 233 -17.60 -9.55 2.23
C ARG A 233 -16.51 -10.53 2.60
N GLN A 234 -16.57 -11.70 1.98
CA GLN A 234 -15.47 -12.65 1.94
C GLN A 234 -14.86 -12.61 0.54
N VAL A 235 -13.55 -12.41 0.46
CA VAL A 235 -12.85 -12.34 -0.83
C VAL A 235 -11.67 -13.31 -0.89
N LEU A 236 -11.43 -13.85 -2.09
CA LEU A 236 -10.23 -14.61 -2.40
C LEU A 236 -9.05 -13.65 -2.61
N THR A 237 -7.95 -13.93 -1.95
CA THR A 237 -6.69 -13.19 -2.10
C THR A 237 -5.52 -14.08 -1.71
N LEU A 238 -4.30 -13.64 -2.00
CA LEU A 238 -3.07 -14.21 -1.47
C LEU A 238 -2.65 -13.43 -0.23
N VAL A 239 -2.30 -14.15 0.84
CA VAL A 239 -1.68 -13.62 2.04
C VAL A 239 -0.60 -14.63 2.46
N ASP A 240 0.45 -14.16 3.12
CA ASP A 240 1.63 -14.96 3.47
C ASP A 240 2.37 -15.46 2.22
N VAL A 241 2.55 -14.59 1.23
CA VAL A 241 3.17 -14.99 -0.02
C VAL A 241 4.66 -15.30 0.14
N ASN A 242 5.13 -16.25 -0.67
CA ASN A 242 6.55 -16.55 -0.83
C ASN A 242 7.11 -15.64 -1.94
N LEU A 243 7.84 -14.59 -1.55
CA LEU A 243 8.40 -13.65 -2.52
C LEU A 243 9.43 -14.34 -3.42
N PRO A 244 9.35 -14.16 -4.76
CA PRO A 244 10.29 -14.77 -5.68
C PRO A 244 11.71 -14.19 -5.51
N ARG A 245 12.70 -15.07 -5.58
CA ARG A 245 14.14 -14.72 -5.51
C ARG A 245 14.84 -14.80 -6.88
N ALA A 246 14.06 -14.88 -7.95
CA ALA A 246 14.53 -14.83 -9.32
C ALA A 246 13.97 -13.57 -10.02
N PRO A 247 14.63 -13.08 -11.10
CA PRO A 247 14.16 -11.92 -11.83
C PRO A 247 12.75 -12.11 -12.40
N PHE A 248 12.06 -10.98 -12.63
CA PHE A 248 10.79 -10.99 -13.37
C PHE A 248 10.93 -11.80 -14.67
N PRO A 249 9.96 -12.67 -15.04
CA PRO A 249 8.58 -12.75 -14.51
C PRO A 249 8.36 -13.81 -13.41
N ALA A 250 9.39 -14.23 -12.69
CA ALA A 250 9.23 -15.23 -11.62
C ALA A 250 8.08 -14.83 -10.65
N GLY A 251 7.23 -15.80 -10.36
CA GLY A 251 6.04 -15.58 -9.51
C GLY A 251 4.79 -15.13 -10.27
N PHE A 252 4.89 -14.81 -11.57
CA PHE A 252 3.77 -14.31 -12.36
C PHE A 252 3.58 -15.10 -13.66
N GLU A 253 2.33 -15.37 -14.01
CA GLU A 253 1.93 -16.07 -15.23
C GLU A 253 1.62 -15.06 -16.34
N LEU A 254 2.51 -14.99 -17.34
CA LEU A 254 2.32 -14.08 -18.46
C LEU A 254 1.32 -14.64 -19.50
N PRO A 255 0.64 -13.80 -20.30
CA PRO A 255 0.80 -12.35 -20.39
C PRO A 255 0.05 -11.55 -19.32
N LEU A 256 -0.93 -12.12 -18.63
CA LEU A 256 -1.73 -11.41 -17.65
C LEU A 256 -0.92 -10.97 -16.41
N GLY A 257 0.20 -11.64 -16.10
CA GLY A 257 0.92 -11.46 -14.84
C GLY A 257 0.11 -11.93 -13.63
N TRP A 258 -0.69 -12.96 -13.81
CA TRP A 258 -1.43 -13.55 -12.72
C TRP A 258 -0.46 -14.20 -11.72
N PRO A 259 -0.68 -14.04 -10.40
CA PRO A 259 0.17 -14.67 -9.39
C PRO A 259 0.20 -16.20 -9.55
N GLN A 260 1.40 -16.76 -9.69
CA GLN A 260 1.58 -18.21 -9.76
C GLN A 260 1.35 -18.87 -8.39
N ASN A 261 1.00 -20.17 -8.41
CA ASN A 261 0.84 -20.96 -7.18
C ASN A 261 2.14 -21.09 -6.36
N SER A 262 3.31 -20.79 -6.96
CA SER A 262 4.59 -20.66 -6.25
C SER A 262 4.62 -19.54 -5.22
N LEU A 263 3.80 -18.49 -5.40
CA LEU A 263 3.65 -17.41 -4.39
C LEU A 263 2.85 -17.87 -3.17
N GLY A 264 2.02 -18.90 -3.29
CA GLY A 264 1.25 -19.43 -2.16
C GLY A 264 -0.14 -19.88 -2.56
N LYS A 265 -0.94 -20.21 -1.54
CA LYS A 265 -2.33 -20.62 -1.72
C LYS A 265 -3.26 -19.45 -1.48
N TRP A 266 -4.25 -19.33 -2.34
CA TRP A 266 -5.32 -18.35 -2.18
C TRP A 266 -6.14 -18.67 -0.93
N GLN A 267 -6.53 -17.65 -0.21
CA GLN A 267 -7.27 -17.75 1.03
C GLN A 267 -8.55 -16.92 0.95
N VAL A 268 -9.56 -17.31 1.71
CA VAL A 268 -10.78 -16.50 1.88
C VAL A 268 -10.58 -15.56 3.06
N ARG A 269 -10.66 -14.25 2.82
CA ARG A 269 -10.49 -13.21 3.84
C ARG A 269 -11.79 -12.43 4.05
N ASN A 270 -12.08 -12.09 5.32
CA ASN A 270 -13.14 -11.15 5.64
C ASN A 270 -12.66 -9.72 5.40
N VAL A 271 -13.38 -8.98 4.57
CA VAL A 271 -13.06 -7.60 4.24
C VAL A 271 -14.25 -6.68 4.46
N ASP A 272 -13.98 -5.43 4.78
CA ASP A 272 -14.94 -4.35 4.70
C ASP A 272 -14.74 -3.64 3.36
N GLU A 273 -15.74 -3.68 2.48
CA GLU A 273 -15.75 -2.97 1.21
C GLU A 273 -16.22 -1.55 1.43
N ILE A 274 -15.40 -0.59 1.01
CA ILE A 274 -15.71 0.84 1.04
C ILE A 274 -15.54 1.47 -0.33
N SER A 275 -16.38 2.45 -0.63
CA SER A 275 -16.30 3.29 -1.83
C SER A 275 -15.80 4.67 -1.44
N VAL A 276 -14.74 5.12 -2.10
CA VAL A 276 -14.04 6.37 -1.78
C VAL A 276 -14.05 7.29 -2.99
N SER A 277 -14.41 8.54 -2.80
CA SER A 277 -14.35 9.60 -3.80
C SER A 277 -13.96 10.93 -3.16
N SER A 278 -13.52 11.91 -3.94
CA SER A 278 -13.19 13.23 -3.41
C SER A 278 -14.46 14.00 -2.99
N LEU A 279 -14.35 14.78 -1.93
CA LEU A 279 -15.37 15.77 -1.58
C LEU A 279 -15.45 16.88 -2.64
N PRO A 280 -16.60 17.56 -2.78
CA PRO A 280 -16.72 18.73 -3.65
C PRO A 280 -15.63 19.77 -3.33
N GLY A 281 -14.97 20.29 -4.36
CA GLY A 281 -13.88 21.26 -4.21
C GLY A 281 -12.49 20.65 -4.00
N HIS A 282 -12.39 19.34 -3.80
CA HIS A 282 -11.12 18.61 -3.73
C HIS A 282 -10.91 17.76 -4.97
N GLN A 283 -9.66 17.63 -5.42
CA GLN A 283 -9.32 16.84 -6.59
C GLN A 283 -8.46 15.64 -6.15
N GLY A 284 -8.99 14.44 -6.38
CA GLY A 284 -8.26 13.18 -6.22
C GLY A 284 -7.71 12.68 -7.54
N CYS A 285 -6.85 11.66 -7.47
CA CYS A 285 -6.27 11.01 -8.65
C CYS A 285 -7.31 10.19 -9.44
N TYR A 286 -8.35 9.72 -8.77
CA TYR A 286 -9.40 8.88 -9.33
C TYR A 286 -10.78 9.48 -9.08
N GLY A 287 -11.73 9.20 -9.96
CA GLY A 287 -13.14 9.58 -9.76
C GLY A 287 -13.80 8.81 -8.62
N LYS A 288 -13.45 7.53 -8.50
CA LYS A 288 -13.89 6.63 -7.42
C LYS A 288 -12.85 5.53 -7.20
N ARG A 289 -12.76 5.05 -5.98
CA ARG A 289 -12.00 3.85 -5.62
C ARG A 289 -12.88 2.90 -4.81
N ALA A 290 -12.84 1.60 -5.12
CA ALA A 290 -13.41 0.57 -4.26
C ALA A 290 -12.24 -0.14 -3.56
N LEU A 291 -12.24 -0.13 -2.23
CA LEU A 291 -11.21 -0.77 -1.42
C LEU A 291 -11.80 -1.94 -0.66
N TYR A 292 -11.13 -3.08 -0.71
CA TYR A 292 -11.46 -4.29 0.03
C TYR A 292 -10.47 -4.43 1.19
N VAL A 293 -10.84 -3.85 2.33
CA VAL A 293 -9.96 -3.70 3.50
C VAL A 293 -10.08 -4.92 4.39
N ASP A 294 -8.99 -5.63 4.63
CA ASP A 294 -8.95 -6.78 5.55
C ASP A 294 -9.40 -6.34 6.94
N SER A 295 -10.37 -7.06 7.52
CA SER A 295 -10.97 -6.71 8.81
C SER A 295 -10.10 -7.02 10.01
N LEU A 296 -8.97 -7.72 9.83
CA LEU A 296 -8.04 -8.07 10.91
C LEU A 296 -6.86 -7.10 10.96
N PHE A 297 -6.10 -6.96 9.88
CA PHE A 297 -4.90 -6.10 9.87
C PHE A 297 -5.09 -4.73 9.21
N ASN A 298 -6.33 -4.41 8.79
CA ASN A 298 -6.74 -3.09 8.31
C ASN A 298 -5.95 -2.59 7.09
N ALA A 299 -5.56 -3.47 6.17
CA ALA A 299 -4.93 -3.09 4.90
C ALA A 299 -5.81 -3.50 3.72
N ALA A 300 -5.76 -2.77 2.62
CA ALA A 300 -6.47 -3.18 1.42
C ALA A 300 -5.76 -4.37 0.78
N LEU A 301 -6.53 -5.37 0.37
CA LEU A 301 -6.06 -6.55 -0.36
C LEU A 301 -6.36 -6.46 -1.85
N TRP A 302 -7.41 -5.73 -2.17
CA TRP A 302 -7.81 -5.38 -3.54
C TRP A 302 -8.25 -3.93 -3.58
N VAL A 303 -7.91 -3.25 -4.68
CA VAL A 303 -8.40 -1.90 -4.98
C VAL A 303 -8.81 -1.84 -6.44
N GLU A 304 -9.95 -1.21 -6.70
CA GLU A 304 -10.43 -0.91 -8.03
C GLU A 304 -10.49 0.61 -8.19
N ASN A 305 -9.74 1.12 -9.15
CA ASN A 305 -9.67 2.54 -9.43
C ASN A 305 -10.51 2.85 -10.67
N TYR A 306 -11.36 3.85 -10.57
CA TYR A 306 -12.25 4.32 -11.63
C TYR A 306 -11.85 5.73 -12.04
N ASP A 307 -11.84 6.01 -13.33
CA ASP A 307 -11.57 7.34 -13.87
C ASP A 307 -12.69 8.34 -13.50
N THR A 308 -12.51 9.61 -13.88
CA THR A 308 -13.49 10.68 -13.62
C THR A 308 -14.82 10.47 -14.34
N LYS A 309 -14.89 9.56 -15.33
CA LYS A 309 -16.11 9.14 -16.03
C LYS A 309 -16.70 7.88 -15.43
N MET A 310 -16.22 7.44 -14.27
CA MET A 310 -16.65 6.22 -13.55
C MET A 310 -16.45 4.93 -14.35
N ARG A 311 -15.48 4.88 -15.25
CA ARG A 311 -15.09 3.66 -15.96
C ARG A 311 -13.92 3.04 -15.21
N LEU A 312 -13.92 1.72 -15.06
CA LEU A 312 -12.80 0.99 -14.47
C LEU A 312 -11.52 1.30 -15.24
N GLU A 313 -10.50 1.73 -14.52
CA GLU A 313 -9.18 2.09 -15.05
C GLU A 313 -8.11 1.08 -14.65
N LYS A 314 -8.01 0.82 -13.34
CA LYS A 314 -6.99 -0.09 -12.80
C LYS A 314 -7.60 -1.06 -11.79
N ILE A 315 -7.13 -2.29 -11.85
CA ILE A 315 -7.38 -3.32 -10.84
C ILE A 315 -6.04 -3.55 -10.13
N HIS A 316 -6.02 -3.44 -8.83
CA HIS A 316 -4.82 -3.58 -8.02
C HIS A 316 -4.98 -4.72 -7.02
N GLY A 317 -4.21 -5.79 -7.18
CA GLY A 317 -4.09 -6.88 -6.24
C GLY A 317 -2.87 -6.70 -5.36
N ILE A 318 -3.02 -6.80 -4.05
CA ILE A 318 -1.99 -6.61 -3.03
C ILE A 318 -1.86 -7.89 -2.23
N PHE A 319 -0.69 -8.49 -2.23
CA PHE A 319 -0.43 -9.82 -1.69
C PHE A 319 0.69 -9.75 -0.65
N PRO A 320 0.35 -9.50 0.63
CA PRO A 320 1.34 -9.30 1.67
C PRO A 320 2.15 -10.55 1.98
N HIS A 321 3.45 -10.36 2.18
CA HIS A 321 4.36 -11.32 2.80
C HIS A 321 4.37 -11.10 4.31
N THR A 322 4.37 -12.17 5.08
CA THR A 322 4.45 -12.08 6.53
C THR A 322 5.91 -12.03 6.96
N VAL A 323 6.24 -11.02 7.75
CA VAL A 323 7.56 -10.81 8.33
C VAL A 323 7.54 -11.21 9.79
N ASP A 324 8.54 -11.97 10.25
CA ASP A 324 8.71 -12.23 11.67
C ASP A 324 9.57 -11.13 12.31
N ALA A 325 8.90 -10.22 13.03
CA ALA A 325 9.54 -9.06 13.65
C ALA A 325 9.96 -9.40 15.09
N PRO A 326 11.25 -9.23 15.47
CA PRO A 326 11.74 -9.58 16.80
C PRO A 326 11.01 -8.86 17.92
N GLY A 327 10.54 -9.63 18.91
CA GLY A 327 9.80 -9.12 20.07
C GLY A 327 8.35 -8.70 19.75
N ILE A 328 7.92 -8.85 18.50
CA ILE A 328 6.59 -8.46 18.01
C ILE A 328 5.85 -9.69 17.47
N GLY A 329 6.54 -10.55 16.71
CA GLY A 329 5.99 -11.72 16.05
C GLY A 329 5.66 -11.51 14.58
N PRO A 330 4.86 -12.41 13.96
CA PRO A 330 4.54 -12.34 12.55
C PRO A 330 3.60 -11.17 12.24
N VAL A 331 4.00 -10.31 11.30
CA VAL A 331 3.26 -9.11 10.89
C VAL A 331 3.25 -8.94 9.37
N ASN A 332 2.17 -8.36 8.85
CA ASN A 332 2.10 -7.87 7.48
C ASN A 332 2.41 -6.36 7.49
N VAL A 333 3.40 -5.96 6.74
CA VAL A 333 3.86 -4.56 6.69
C VAL A 333 4.07 -4.12 5.25
N SER A 334 3.94 -2.82 4.99
CA SER A 334 4.22 -2.24 3.67
C SER A 334 5.69 -2.45 3.30
N GLY A 335 5.96 -2.70 2.02
CA GLY A 335 7.29 -2.99 1.51
C GLY A 335 7.72 -4.46 1.68
N ALA A 336 6.82 -5.33 2.15
CA ALA A 336 7.00 -6.78 2.16
C ALA A 336 5.80 -7.43 1.47
N ASP A 337 5.74 -7.36 0.14
CA ASP A 337 4.60 -7.79 -0.63
C ASP A 337 4.94 -8.12 -2.09
N ALA A 338 3.97 -8.73 -2.76
CA ALA A 338 3.87 -8.78 -4.20
C ALA A 338 2.60 -8.05 -4.62
N GLU A 339 2.68 -7.18 -5.62
CA GLU A 339 1.53 -6.45 -6.10
C GLU A 339 1.40 -6.56 -7.61
N VAL A 340 0.17 -6.43 -8.11
CA VAL A 340 -0.11 -6.34 -9.54
C VAL A 340 -1.13 -5.24 -9.79
N PHE A 341 -0.80 -4.35 -10.71
CA PHE A 341 -1.73 -3.39 -11.29
C PHE A 341 -2.08 -3.83 -12.70
N TRP A 342 -3.34 -4.01 -13.01
CA TRP A 342 -3.84 -4.19 -14.36
C TRP A 342 -4.54 -2.92 -14.82
N ASN A 343 -3.86 -2.11 -15.64
CA ASN A 343 -4.45 -0.94 -16.27
C ASN A 343 -5.25 -1.39 -17.48
N VAL A 344 -6.57 -1.48 -17.30
CA VAL A 344 -7.49 -2.03 -18.32
C VAL A 344 -7.81 -1.04 -19.43
N GLN A 345 -7.52 0.25 -19.24
CA GLN A 345 -7.73 1.27 -20.26
C GLN A 345 -6.49 1.45 -21.16
N GLN A 346 -5.30 1.32 -20.60
CA GLN A 346 -4.05 1.47 -21.34
C GLN A 346 -3.48 0.14 -21.84
N ASN A 347 -4.04 -1.00 -21.42
CA ASN A 347 -3.51 -2.34 -21.69
C ASN A 347 -2.06 -2.48 -21.20
N HIS A 348 -1.76 -1.91 -20.05
CA HIS A 348 -0.48 -1.94 -19.38
C HIS A 348 -0.64 -2.64 -18.02
N ALA A 349 0.40 -3.30 -17.54
CA ALA A 349 0.39 -3.91 -16.21
C ALA A 349 1.70 -3.63 -15.49
N THR A 350 1.63 -3.46 -14.18
CA THR A 350 2.78 -3.25 -13.30
C THR A 350 2.83 -4.36 -12.25
N TYR A 351 4.02 -4.90 -12.04
CA TYR A 351 4.31 -5.96 -11.06
C TYR A 351 5.34 -5.45 -10.06
N VAL A 352 5.05 -5.61 -8.79
CA VAL A 352 5.92 -5.20 -7.67
C VAL A 352 6.29 -6.43 -6.87
N VAL A 353 7.55 -6.54 -6.47
CA VAL A 353 8.05 -7.52 -5.49
C VAL A 353 9.04 -6.81 -4.58
N GLU A 354 8.73 -6.78 -3.30
CA GLU A 354 9.55 -6.13 -2.27
C GLU A 354 9.67 -7.04 -1.03
N PRO A 355 10.88 -7.40 -0.60
CA PRO A 355 12.15 -7.36 -1.33
C PRO A 355 12.23 -8.46 -2.40
N ALA A 356 13.08 -8.26 -3.39
CA ALA A 356 13.30 -9.21 -4.48
C ALA A 356 14.77 -9.69 -4.54
N LEU A 357 15.04 -10.70 -5.36
CA LEU A 357 16.38 -11.22 -5.64
C LEU A 357 17.18 -11.51 -4.35
N ASP A 358 18.30 -10.83 -4.14
CA ASP A 358 19.13 -10.88 -2.94
C ASP A 358 18.74 -9.81 -1.88
N GLY A 359 17.70 -9.03 -2.16
CA GLY A 359 17.18 -8.03 -1.27
C GLY A 359 16.70 -8.58 0.07
N LYS A 360 16.65 -7.72 1.06
CA LYS A 360 16.24 -8.05 2.43
C LYS A 360 15.24 -7.03 2.94
N HIS A 361 14.28 -7.55 3.69
CA HIS A 361 13.35 -6.75 4.47
C HIS A 361 13.81 -6.74 5.93
N TYR A 362 13.92 -5.54 6.49
CA TYR A 362 14.30 -5.35 7.88
C TYR A 362 13.21 -4.55 8.61
N VAL A 363 12.93 -4.96 9.82
CA VAL A 363 11.98 -4.30 10.71
C VAL A 363 12.71 -3.86 11.97
N ASN A 364 12.56 -2.59 12.35
CA ASN A 364 13.09 -2.01 13.58
C ASN A 364 14.61 -2.25 13.76
N GLU A 365 15.01 -2.86 14.86
CA GLU A 365 16.42 -3.10 15.23
C GLU A 365 17.13 -4.13 14.34
N GLN A 366 16.41 -4.84 13.46
CA GLN A 366 17.04 -5.68 12.44
C GLN A 366 17.77 -4.86 11.37
N ALA A 367 17.33 -3.60 11.18
CA ALA A 367 17.90 -2.74 10.14
C ALA A 367 19.39 -2.43 10.46
N PRO A 368 20.27 -2.46 9.43
CA PRO A 368 21.63 -1.98 9.56
C PRO A 368 21.67 -0.57 10.15
N LYS A 369 22.69 -0.31 11.00
CA LYS A 369 22.80 0.95 11.78
C LYS A 369 22.77 2.22 10.92
N GLU A 370 23.25 2.14 9.68
CA GLU A 370 23.24 3.27 8.74
C GLU A 370 21.84 3.80 8.46
N TYR A 371 20.82 2.93 8.46
CA TYR A 371 19.42 3.33 8.24
C TYR A 371 18.81 4.04 9.46
N ASN A 372 19.48 4.09 10.60
CA ASN A 372 19.05 4.86 11.76
C ASN A 372 19.38 6.37 11.63
N ASP A 373 20.10 6.79 10.59
CA ASP A 373 20.39 8.20 10.34
C ASP A 373 19.13 8.95 9.87
N ILE A 374 18.43 9.56 10.84
CA ILE A 374 17.21 10.35 10.59
C ILE A 374 17.52 11.53 9.66
N GLN A 375 18.70 12.17 9.81
CA GLN A 375 19.08 13.30 8.97
C GLN A 375 19.15 12.89 7.49
N ARG A 376 19.69 11.73 7.21
CA ARG A 376 19.86 11.21 5.85
C ARG A 376 18.54 10.74 5.23
N TYR A 377 17.75 9.96 5.95
CA TYR A 377 16.61 9.25 5.40
C TYR A 377 15.25 9.91 5.66
N SER A 378 15.21 10.95 6.50
CA SER A 378 13.93 11.54 6.92
C SER A 378 13.87 13.05 6.80
N THR A 379 14.88 13.69 6.19
CA THR A 379 14.88 15.15 6.00
C THR A 379 15.16 15.54 4.54
N PRO A 380 14.61 16.67 4.06
CA PRO A 380 14.94 17.16 2.71
C PRO A 380 16.42 17.43 2.50
N SER A 381 17.14 17.94 3.54
CA SER A 381 18.58 18.18 3.47
C SER A 381 19.39 16.90 3.33
N GLY A 382 18.89 15.78 3.85
CA GLY A 382 19.51 14.46 3.71
C GLY A 382 19.57 13.98 2.26
N LEU A 383 18.64 14.42 1.41
CA LEU A 383 18.67 14.12 -0.02
C LEU A 383 19.95 14.65 -0.72
N ASN A 384 20.57 15.72 -0.22
CA ASN A 384 21.84 16.23 -0.75
C ASN A 384 23.03 15.34 -0.42
N LEU A 385 22.88 14.33 0.46
CA LEU A 385 23.95 13.42 0.85
C LEU A 385 24.04 12.19 -0.05
N ILE A 386 23.10 12.00 -0.99
CA ILE A 386 22.96 10.79 -1.81
C ILE A 386 24.18 10.55 -2.71
N MET A 387 24.79 11.61 -3.23
CA MET A 387 25.94 11.53 -4.14
C MET A 387 27.24 12.08 -3.52
N ARG A 388 27.36 12.05 -2.21
CA ARG A 388 28.58 12.49 -1.49
C ARG A 388 29.35 11.34 -0.91
#